data_5e3137abe64291ad68167c5ad15baf8f
#
_entry.id   5e3137abe64291ad68167c5ad15baf8f
#
_cell.length_a   1.000
_cell.length_b   1.000
_cell.length_c   1.000
_cell.angle_alpha   90.00
_cell.angle_beta   90.00
_cell.angle_gamma   90.00
#
_symmetry.space_group_name_H-M   'P 1'
#
loop_
_entity.id
_entity.type
_entity.pdbx_description
1 polymer ?
#
loop_
_entity_poly.entity_id
_entity_poly.type
_entity_poly.pdbx_seq_one_letter_code
_entity_poly.pdbx_strand_id
1 'polypeptide(L)'
;MTDTLSPPASSAPPPASPPLAADARASVVEERDADGNLVGRTSMLKGAPHGEMVRYGPAGLPVLEANFANGVLHGPMKTYDRQGGLIQESHYLGGKLQGVTTMYHDGRVASRQQHVLGVLHGESVSYAPSGLVTSRMTYEAGQIEHEALFLHDGVVVRRARYSHGLLEGETSSYSEEGALVQTSPYRANLLHGTVRRFGADGQVTQERRYLHGKPQGEWRSAAAPAAGDASRLVRHLEKWVRG
;
A
#
# COMPACT_ATOMS: atom_id res chain seq x y z
N MET A 1 -9.85 22.56 33.00
CA MET A 1 -10.81 21.88 32.14
C MET A 1 -9.99 21.02 31.20
N THR A 2 -9.89 19.75 31.53
CA THR A 2 -9.07 18.77 30.80
C THR A 2 -9.97 18.06 29.81
N ASP A 3 -9.81 18.36 28.50
CA ASP A 3 -10.49 17.66 27.42
C ASP A 3 -9.83 16.29 27.24
N THR A 4 -10.55 15.26 27.63
CA THR A 4 -10.15 13.86 27.43
C THR A 4 -10.64 13.44 26.04
N LEU A 5 -9.74 13.43 25.06
CA LEU A 5 -9.99 12.86 23.74
C LEU A 5 -10.14 11.33 23.86
N SER A 6 -11.34 10.84 23.62
CA SER A 6 -11.62 9.41 23.49
C SER A 6 -10.94 8.87 22.21
N PRO A 7 -10.36 7.65 22.25
CA PRO A 7 -9.80 7.02 21.05
C PRO A 7 -10.91 6.64 20.06
N PRO A 8 -10.64 6.63 18.73
CA PRO A 8 -11.61 6.24 17.74
C PRO A 8 -12.00 4.76 17.93
N ALA A 9 -13.28 4.50 17.82
CA ALA A 9 -13.84 3.17 17.91
C ALA A 9 -13.20 2.22 16.90
N SER A 10 -12.60 1.14 17.41
CA SER A 10 -12.13 0.00 16.62
C SER A 10 -13.32 -0.58 15.86
N SER A 11 -13.30 -0.49 14.53
CA SER A 11 -14.27 -1.16 13.68
C SER A 11 -14.07 -2.68 13.83
N ALA A 12 -15.02 -3.35 14.46
CA ALA A 12 -15.05 -4.81 14.54
C ALA A 12 -14.99 -5.40 13.12
N PRO A 13 -14.30 -6.54 12.91
CA PRO A 13 -14.35 -7.25 11.65
C PRO A 13 -15.81 -7.66 11.35
N PRO A 14 -16.21 -7.67 10.05
CA PRO A 14 -17.55 -8.12 9.69
C PRO A 14 -17.79 -9.53 10.24
N PRO A 15 -19.01 -9.85 10.67
CA PRO A 15 -19.33 -11.17 11.20
C PRO A 15 -19.00 -12.24 10.16
N ALA A 16 -18.34 -13.30 10.59
CA ALA A 16 -18.08 -14.47 9.77
C ALA A 16 -19.42 -14.95 9.19
N SER A 17 -19.47 -15.14 7.88
CA SER A 17 -20.65 -15.70 7.20
C SER A 17 -21.00 -17.03 7.87
N PRO A 18 -22.28 -17.28 8.21
CA PRO A 18 -22.68 -18.55 8.83
C PRO A 18 -22.27 -19.72 7.91
N PRO A 19 -21.84 -20.83 8.47
CA PRO A 19 -21.58 -22.05 7.70
C PRO A 19 -22.81 -22.39 6.89
N LEU A 20 -22.66 -22.53 5.57
CA LEU A 20 -23.75 -22.98 4.69
C LEU A 20 -24.25 -24.33 5.19
N ALA A 21 -25.53 -24.41 5.54
CA ALA A 21 -26.18 -25.63 5.97
C ALA A 21 -25.89 -26.76 4.96
N ALA A 22 -25.39 -27.89 5.45
CA ALA A 22 -25.09 -29.06 4.64
C ALA A 22 -26.41 -29.57 4.04
N ASP A 23 -26.66 -29.21 2.79
CA ASP A 23 -27.84 -29.68 2.07
C ASP A 23 -27.63 -31.15 1.66
N ALA A 24 -28.62 -32.01 1.84
CA ALA A 24 -28.55 -33.47 1.68
C ALA A 24 -28.25 -33.98 0.25
N ARG A 25 -27.81 -33.08 -0.65
CA ARG A 25 -27.46 -33.36 -2.06
C ARG A 25 -26.11 -32.84 -2.45
N ALA A 26 -25.24 -32.44 -1.52
CA ALA A 26 -23.88 -32.12 -1.79
C ALA A 26 -23.07 -33.38 -2.14
N SER A 27 -22.33 -33.37 -3.24
CA SER A 27 -21.41 -34.44 -3.62
C SER A 27 -20.00 -33.88 -3.77
N VAL A 28 -19.00 -34.74 -3.65
CA VAL A 28 -17.62 -34.39 -3.91
C VAL A 28 -17.17 -35.08 -5.19
N VAL A 29 -16.67 -34.35 -6.13
CA VAL A 29 -16.07 -34.85 -7.37
C VAL A 29 -14.56 -34.84 -7.20
N GLU A 30 -13.93 -35.99 -7.42
CA GLU A 30 -12.47 -36.14 -7.48
C GLU A 30 -12.03 -36.22 -8.94
N GLU A 31 -10.98 -35.50 -9.29
CA GLU A 31 -10.32 -35.56 -10.58
C GLU A 31 -8.94 -36.22 -10.39
N ARG A 32 -8.62 -37.18 -11.26
CA ARG A 32 -7.35 -37.90 -11.24
C ARG A 32 -6.67 -37.78 -12.59
N ASP A 33 -5.33 -37.77 -12.58
CA ASP A 33 -4.53 -37.82 -13.80
C ASP A 33 -4.48 -39.26 -14.41
N ALA A 34 -3.75 -39.39 -15.52
CA ALA A 34 -3.62 -40.69 -16.21
C ALA A 34 -2.92 -41.75 -15.36
N ASP A 35 -2.11 -41.36 -14.39
CA ASP A 35 -1.39 -42.23 -13.46
C ASP A 35 -2.22 -42.54 -12.17
N GLY A 36 -3.45 -42.00 -12.06
CA GLY A 36 -4.34 -42.20 -10.96
C GLY A 36 -4.13 -41.27 -9.77
N ASN A 37 -3.21 -40.30 -9.85
CA ASN A 37 -2.99 -39.34 -8.79
C ASN A 37 -4.14 -38.34 -8.69
N LEU A 38 -4.52 -37.97 -7.46
CA LEU A 38 -5.53 -36.95 -7.22
C LEU A 38 -5.02 -35.57 -7.62
N VAL A 39 -5.64 -34.92 -8.62
CA VAL A 39 -5.28 -33.59 -9.11
C VAL A 39 -6.31 -32.52 -8.74
N GLY A 40 -7.50 -32.94 -8.30
CA GLY A 40 -8.53 -32.00 -7.85
C GLY A 40 -9.63 -32.66 -7.05
N ARG A 41 -10.21 -31.88 -6.14
CA ARG A 41 -11.42 -32.22 -5.38
C ARG A 41 -12.33 -31.01 -5.34
N THR A 42 -13.59 -31.19 -5.71
CA THR A 42 -14.57 -30.12 -5.81
C THR A 42 -15.87 -30.54 -5.15
N SER A 43 -16.33 -29.74 -4.19
CA SER A 43 -17.69 -29.89 -3.65
C SER A 43 -18.70 -29.37 -4.65
N MET A 44 -19.74 -30.16 -4.90
CA MET A 44 -20.77 -29.88 -5.91
C MET A 44 -22.16 -29.86 -5.25
N LEU A 45 -23.01 -28.96 -5.72
CA LEU A 45 -24.41 -28.89 -5.39
C LEU A 45 -25.24 -28.70 -6.67
N LYS A 46 -26.20 -29.58 -6.92
CA LYS A 46 -27.06 -29.50 -8.12
C LYS A 46 -26.28 -29.36 -9.44
N GLY A 47 -25.12 -30.02 -9.57
CA GLY A 47 -24.28 -30.00 -10.75
C GLY A 47 -23.38 -28.80 -10.92
N ALA A 48 -23.34 -27.89 -9.95
CA ALA A 48 -22.42 -26.72 -9.96
C ALA A 48 -21.46 -26.76 -8.76
N PRO A 49 -20.23 -26.23 -8.87
CA PRO A 49 -19.33 -26.04 -7.73
C PRO A 49 -20.01 -25.26 -6.60
N HIS A 50 -20.00 -25.83 -5.38
CA HIS A 50 -20.57 -25.22 -4.20
C HIS A 50 -19.84 -25.69 -2.95
N GLY A 51 -19.22 -24.81 -2.22
CA GLY A 51 -18.29 -25.10 -1.14
C GLY A 51 -16.85 -25.14 -1.62
N GLU A 52 -16.05 -25.97 -1.00
CA GLU A 52 -14.61 -26.03 -1.20
C GLU A 52 -14.22 -26.70 -2.53
N MET A 53 -13.21 -26.13 -3.19
CA MET A 53 -12.44 -26.72 -4.27
C MET A 53 -10.97 -26.74 -3.87
N VAL A 54 -10.28 -27.85 -4.08
CA VAL A 54 -8.83 -27.97 -3.94
C VAL A 54 -8.23 -28.50 -5.24
N ARG A 55 -7.15 -27.89 -5.70
CA ARG A 55 -6.31 -28.40 -6.79
C ARG A 55 -4.95 -28.80 -6.22
N TYR A 56 -4.44 -29.94 -6.69
CA TYR A 56 -3.18 -30.50 -6.23
C TYR A 56 -2.13 -30.43 -7.34
N GLY A 57 -0.91 -30.13 -6.96
CA GLY A 57 0.26 -30.19 -7.83
C GLY A 57 0.84 -31.61 -7.93
N PRO A 58 1.91 -31.80 -8.75
CA PRO A 58 2.53 -33.10 -8.97
C PRO A 58 3.05 -33.80 -7.70
N ALA A 59 3.38 -33.01 -6.67
CA ALA A 59 3.80 -33.54 -5.37
C ALA A 59 2.65 -33.95 -4.42
N GLY A 60 1.40 -33.88 -4.89
CA GLY A 60 0.22 -34.13 -4.07
C GLY A 60 -0.09 -33.02 -3.06
N LEU A 61 0.64 -31.88 -3.10
CA LEU A 61 0.38 -30.73 -2.25
C LEU A 61 -0.65 -29.82 -2.91
N PRO A 62 -1.50 -29.13 -2.12
CA PRO A 62 -2.41 -28.12 -2.65
C PRO A 62 -1.63 -27.02 -3.37
N VAL A 63 -2.10 -26.59 -4.54
CA VAL A 63 -1.63 -25.41 -5.27
C VAL A 63 -2.68 -24.33 -5.32
N LEU A 64 -3.95 -24.71 -5.12
CA LEU A 64 -5.10 -23.80 -5.04
C LEU A 64 -6.15 -24.38 -4.09
N GLU A 65 -6.62 -23.55 -3.19
CA GLU A 65 -7.85 -23.75 -2.41
C GLU A 65 -8.78 -22.58 -2.71
N ALA A 66 -10.05 -22.89 -2.99
CA ALA A 66 -11.05 -21.86 -3.30
C ALA A 66 -12.42 -22.27 -2.81
N ASN A 67 -13.28 -21.30 -2.58
CA ASN A 67 -14.67 -21.56 -2.22
C ASN A 67 -15.62 -21.03 -3.30
N PHE A 68 -16.69 -21.74 -3.52
CA PHE A 68 -17.70 -21.45 -4.54
C PHE A 68 -19.10 -21.41 -3.93
N ALA A 69 -19.94 -20.56 -4.49
CA ALA A 69 -21.38 -20.57 -4.29
C ALA A 69 -22.07 -20.62 -5.67
N ASN A 70 -22.78 -21.71 -5.95
CA ASN A 70 -23.49 -21.92 -7.22
C ASN A 70 -22.62 -21.67 -8.48
N GLY A 71 -21.42 -22.22 -8.50
CA GLY A 71 -20.48 -22.12 -9.62
C GLY A 71 -19.66 -20.83 -9.66
N VAL A 72 -19.87 -19.89 -8.74
CA VAL A 72 -19.18 -18.61 -8.71
C VAL A 72 -18.25 -18.54 -7.50
N LEU A 73 -17.02 -18.03 -7.64
CA LEU A 73 -16.08 -17.80 -6.54
C LEU A 73 -16.74 -16.97 -5.44
N HIS A 74 -16.75 -17.50 -4.21
CA HIS A 74 -17.37 -16.86 -3.06
C HIS A 74 -16.72 -17.34 -1.78
N GLY A 75 -16.05 -16.45 -1.06
CA GLY A 75 -15.30 -16.78 0.15
C GLY A 75 -13.79 -16.76 -0.08
N PRO A 76 -13.01 -17.39 0.81
CA PRO A 76 -11.56 -17.39 0.75
C PRO A 76 -11.02 -18.17 -0.45
N MET A 77 -9.90 -17.70 -0.97
CA MET A 77 -9.08 -18.36 -1.97
C MET A 77 -7.61 -18.25 -1.55
N LYS A 78 -6.88 -19.36 -1.63
CA LYS A 78 -5.44 -19.46 -1.35
C LYS A 78 -4.72 -20.09 -2.52
N THR A 79 -3.55 -19.57 -2.83
CA THR A 79 -2.64 -20.18 -3.82
C THR A 79 -1.30 -20.48 -3.17
N TYR A 80 -0.69 -21.57 -3.60
CA TYR A 80 0.53 -22.09 -3.02
C TYR A 80 1.58 -22.35 -4.10
N ASP A 81 2.84 -22.29 -3.72
CA ASP A 81 3.94 -22.71 -4.57
C ASP A 81 4.05 -24.25 -4.65
N ARG A 82 5.03 -24.74 -5.42
CA ARG A 82 5.25 -26.18 -5.59
C ARG A 82 5.74 -26.89 -4.33
N GLN A 83 6.22 -26.17 -3.34
CA GLN A 83 6.69 -26.66 -2.05
C GLN A 83 5.60 -26.58 -0.97
N GLY A 84 4.40 -26.06 -1.30
CA GLY A 84 3.30 -25.87 -0.39
C GLY A 84 3.37 -24.55 0.40
N GLY A 85 4.28 -23.66 0.04
CA GLY A 85 4.38 -22.32 0.61
C GLY A 85 3.22 -21.43 0.13
N LEU A 86 2.56 -20.71 1.06
CA LEU A 86 1.47 -19.80 0.72
C LEU A 86 2.01 -18.61 -0.08
N ILE A 87 1.44 -18.38 -1.29
CA ILE A 87 1.77 -17.26 -2.17
C ILE A 87 0.77 -16.12 -2.02
N GLN A 88 -0.53 -16.46 -1.95
CA GLN A 88 -1.59 -15.46 -1.88
C GLN A 88 -2.76 -15.97 -1.06
N GLU A 89 -3.34 -15.06 -0.30
CA GLU A 89 -4.65 -15.20 0.34
C GLU A 89 -5.54 -14.04 -0.09
N SER A 90 -6.74 -14.35 -0.52
CA SER A 90 -7.72 -13.38 -1.01
C SER A 90 -9.13 -13.81 -0.65
N HIS A 91 -10.08 -12.89 -0.74
CA HIS A 91 -11.49 -13.16 -0.50
C HIS A 91 -12.31 -12.71 -1.70
N TYR A 92 -13.32 -13.50 -2.07
CA TYR A 92 -14.20 -13.24 -3.21
C TYR A 92 -15.65 -13.11 -2.78
N LEU A 93 -16.36 -12.21 -3.39
CA LEU A 93 -17.80 -12.06 -3.27
C LEU A 93 -18.41 -12.01 -4.69
N GLY A 94 -19.16 -13.05 -5.06
CA GLY A 94 -19.77 -13.12 -6.40
C GLY A 94 -18.77 -13.03 -7.55
N GLY A 95 -17.63 -13.72 -7.44
CA GLY A 95 -16.57 -13.75 -8.45
C GLY A 95 -15.64 -12.54 -8.47
N LYS A 96 -15.83 -11.56 -7.60
CA LYS A 96 -15.01 -10.35 -7.52
C LYS A 96 -14.22 -10.31 -6.22
N LEU A 97 -12.97 -9.84 -6.28
CA LEU A 97 -12.15 -9.60 -5.09
C LEU A 97 -12.85 -8.63 -4.13
N GLN A 98 -12.90 -9.01 -2.85
CA GLN A 98 -13.53 -8.22 -1.81
C GLN A 98 -12.71 -8.32 -0.52
N GLY A 99 -12.37 -7.18 0.08
CA GLY A 99 -11.54 -7.14 1.28
C GLY A 99 -10.05 -7.20 0.99
N VAL A 100 -9.25 -7.68 1.95
CA VAL A 100 -7.79 -7.68 1.85
C VAL A 100 -7.30 -8.86 1.04
N THR A 101 -6.45 -8.59 0.05
CA THR A 101 -5.57 -9.57 -0.59
C THR A 101 -4.18 -9.46 0.03
N THR A 102 -3.66 -10.56 0.56
CA THR A 102 -2.30 -10.66 1.10
C THR A 102 -1.44 -11.50 0.16
N MET A 103 -0.30 -10.93 -0.25
CA MET A 103 0.73 -11.64 -1.01
C MET A 103 1.86 -12.04 -0.07
N TYR A 104 2.43 -13.20 -0.30
CA TYR A 104 3.54 -13.73 0.48
C TYR A 104 4.75 -14.00 -0.41
N HIS A 105 5.93 -13.89 0.15
CA HIS A 105 7.19 -14.28 -0.45
C HIS A 105 8.04 -14.95 0.63
N ASP A 106 8.49 -16.18 0.39
CA ASP A 106 9.24 -17.01 1.33
C ASP A 106 8.57 -17.08 2.72
N GLY A 107 7.24 -17.29 2.74
CA GLY A 107 6.45 -17.41 3.96
C GLY A 107 6.24 -16.11 4.74
N ARG A 108 6.68 -14.97 4.20
CA ARG A 108 6.52 -13.64 4.82
C ARG A 108 5.55 -12.79 4.00
N VAL A 109 4.81 -11.92 4.67
CA VAL A 109 3.94 -10.97 3.97
C VAL A 109 4.79 -10.02 3.14
N ALA A 110 4.54 -9.98 1.82
CA ALA A 110 5.18 -9.06 0.88
C ALA A 110 4.30 -7.83 0.61
N SER A 111 2.97 -8.01 0.56
CA SER A 111 2.04 -6.88 0.45
C SER A 111 0.64 -7.22 0.97
N ARG A 112 -0.10 -6.17 1.33
CA ARG A 112 -1.55 -6.21 1.61
C ARG A 112 -2.22 -5.14 0.79
N GLN A 113 -3.33 -5.50 0.13
CA GLN A 113 -4.06 -4.61 -0.76
C GLN A 113 -5.56 -4.75 -0.49
N GLN A 114 -6.24 -3.64 -0.30
CA GLN A 114 -7.69 -3.61 -0.10
C GLN A 114 -8.42 -3.56 -1.44
N HIS A 115 -9.47 -4.39 -1.59
CA HIS A 115 -10.30 -4.43 -2.79
C HIS A 115 -11.78 -4.27 -2.44
N VAL A 116 -12.50 -3.59 -3.32
CA VAL A 116 -13.96 -3.50 -3.31
C VAL A 116 -14.47 -3.84 -4.71
N LEU A 117 -15.28 -4.87 -4.83
CA LEU A 117 -15.86 -5.36 -6.10
C LEU A 117 -14.83 -5.61 -7.21
N GLY A 118 -13.64 -6.09 -6.86
CA GLY A 118 -12.54 -6.41 -7.77
C GLY A 118 -11.60 -5.26 -8.07
N VAL A 119 -11.86 -4.07 -7.54
CA VAL A 119 -11.06 -2.86 -7.78
C VAL A 119 -10.27 -2.50 -6.52
N LEU A 120 -9.02 -2.09 -6.65
CA LEU A 120 -8.23 -1.54 -5.53
C LEU A 120 -8.96 -0.35 -4.92
N HIS A 121 -9.25 -0.42 -3.63
CA HIS A 121 -9.93 0.64 -2.90
C HIS A 121 -9.59 0.57 -1.41
N GLY A 122 -8.94 1.58 -0.89
CA GLY A 122 -8.41 1.62 0.47
C GLY A 122 -6.89 1.49 0.52
N GLU A 123 -6.37 1.05 1.65
CA GLU A 123 -4.92 1.03 1.90
C GLU A 123 -4.24 -0.12 1.14
N SER A 124 -3.05 0.19 0.61
CA SER A 124 -2.07 -0.76 0.08
C SER A 124 -0.75 -0.58 0.81
N VAL A 125 -0.21 -1.66 1.37
CA VAL A 125 1.05 -1.66 2.12
C VAL A 125 1.97 -2.71 1.54
N SER A 126 3.23 -2.34 1.27
CA SER A 126 4.28 -3.27 0.86
C SER A 126 5.32 -3.41 1.95
N TYR A 127 5.96 -4.57 2.02
CA TYR A 127 6.92 -4.92 3.05
C TYR A 127 8.23 -5.44 2.43
N ALA A 128 9.34 -5.13 3.07
CA ALA A 128 10.64 -5.75 2.79
C ALA A 128 10.68 -7.20 3.34
N PRO A 129 11.65 -8.03 2.93
CA PRO A 129 11.88 -9.35 3.52
C PRO A 129 12.13 -9.31 5.04
N SER A 130 12.61 -8.19 5.57
CA SER A 130 12.76 -7.93 7.01
C SER A 130 11.42 -7.80 7.76
N GLY A 131 10.31 -7.60 7.02
CA GLY A 131 8.98 -7.29 7.57
C GLY A 131 8.71 -5.80 7.79
N LEU A 132 9.69 -4.93 7.54
CA LEU A 132 9.51 -3.49 7.62
C LEU A 132 8.69 -2.98 6.43
N VAL A 133 7.85 -1.98 6.67
CA VAL A 133 7.07 -1.33 5.62
C VAL A 133 8.00 -0.60 4.66
N THR A 134 7.83 -0.83 3.36
CA THR A 134 8.56 -0.12 2.28
C THR A 134 7.70 0.91 1.58
N SER A 135 6.37 0.71 1.53
CA SER A 135 5.45 1.72 1.01
C SER A 135 4.07 1.59 1.63
N ARG A 136 3.39 2.73 1.70
CA ARG A 136 1.98 2.84 2.09
C ARG A 136 1.29 3.84 1.20
N MET A 137 0.18 3.48 0.61
CA MET A 137 -0.60 4.33 -0.28
C MET A 137 -2.09 3.99 -0.16
N THR A 138 -2.93 4.96 -0.53
CA THR A 138 -4.38 4.79 -0.56
C THR A 138 -4.85 4.77 -2.01
N TYR A 139 -5.78 3.88 -2.31
CA TYR A 139 -6.43 3.77 -3.61
C TYR A 139 -7.90 4.12 -3.51
N GLU A 140 -8.41 4.85 -4.48
CA GLU A 140 -9.83 5.07 -4.71
C GLU A 140 -10.17 4.69 -6.15
N ALA A 141 -11.11 3.77 -6.32
CA ALA A 141 -11.53 3.26 -7.63
C ALA A 141 -10.36 2.83 -8.55
N GLY A 142 -9.32 2.19 -7.97
CA GLY A 142 -8.14 1.69 -8.69
C GLY A 142 -7.05 2.72 -8.93
N GLN A 143 -7.23 3.96 -8.53
CA GLN A 143 -6.24 5.04 -8.67
C GLN A 143 -5.64 5.41 -7.33
N ILE A 144 -4.34 5.73 -7.30
CA ILE A 144 -3.70 6.25 -6.09
C ILE A 144 -4.27 7.64 -5.81
N GLU A 145 -4.70 7.85 -4.56
CA GLU A 145 -5.16 9.13 -4.04
C GLU A 145 -4.42 9.50 -2.75
N HIS A 146 -4.40 10.79 -2.43
CA HIS A 146 -3.82 11.33 -1.20
C HIS A 146 -2.30 11.20 -1.11
N GLU A 147 -1.79 11.07 0.10
CA GLU A 147 -0.35 10.95 0.37
C GLU A 147 0.09 9.48 0.29
N ALA A 148 1.16 9.24 -0.48
CA ALA A 148 1.89 7.99 -0.49
C ALA A 148 3.22 8.16 0.26
N LEU A 149 3.55 7.17 1.10
CA LEU A 149 4.80 7.11 1.85
C LEU A 149 5.68 6.00 1.28
N PHE A 150 6.96 6.32 1.13
CA PHE A 150 7.99 5.35 0.78
C PHE A 150 9.02 5.33 1.90
N LEU A 151 9.37 4.14 2.37
CA LEU A 151 10.23 3.94 3.52
C LEU A 151 11.44 3.08 3.14
N HIS A 152 12.55 3.34 3.80
CA HIS A 152 13.75 2.51 3.80
C HIS A 152 14.13 2.26 5.25
N ASP A 153 14.25 0.98 5.63
CA ASP A 153 14.53 0.54 7.00
C ASP A 153 13.66 1.20 8.09
N GLY A 154 12.36 1.41 7.75
CA GLY A 154 11.39 2.01 8.66
C GLY A 154 11.41 3.53 8.70
N VAL A 155 12.37 4.18 8.02
CA VAL A 155 12.46 5.64 7.91
C VAL A 155 11.74 6.09 6.63
N VAL A 156 10.91 7.13 6.73
CA VAL A 156 10.28 7.73 5.54
C VAL A 156 11.34 8.45 4.72
N VAL A 157 11.62 7.97 3.51
CA VAL A 157 12.57 8.58 2.57
C VAL A 157 11.88 9.42 1.50
N ARG A 158 10.57 9.23 1.32
CA ARG A 158 9.78 10.06 0.39
C ARG A 158 8.31 10.13 0.81
N ARG A 159 7.74 11.33 0.72
CA ARG A 159 6.30 11.59 0.74
C ARG A 159 5.89 12.15 -0.60
N ALA A 160 4.84 11.63 -1.20
CA ALA A 160 4.36 12.07 -2.50
C ALA A 160 2.83 12.20 -2.47
N ARG A 161 2.30 13.28 -3.02
CA ARG A 161 0.86 13.50 -3.10
C ARG A 161 0.35 13.10 -4.46
N TYR A 162 -0.76 12.38 -4.48
CA TYR A 162 -1.44 11.92 -5.69
C TYR A 162 -2.87 12.41 -5.73
N SER A 163 -3.35 12.64 -6.94
CA SER A 163 -4.76 12.83 -7.24
C SER A 163 -5.09 12.18 -8.57
N HIS A 164 -6.12 11.33 -8.62
CA HIS A 164 -6.54 10.56 -9.80
C HIS A 164 -5.38 9.76 -10.43
N GLY A 165 -4.54 9.15 -9.59
CA GLY A 165 -3.37 8.38 -10.02
C GLY A 165 -2.16 9.19 -10.49
N LEU A 166 -2.25 10.52 -10.49
CA LEU A 166 -1.19 11.40 -10.93
C LEU A 166 -0.51 12.09 -9.75
N LEU A 167 0.82 12.27 -9.81
CA LEU A 167 1.54 13.13 -8.87
C LEU A 167 1.02 14.56 -8.98
N GLU A 168 0.49 15.07 -7.87
CA GLU A 168 -0.11 16.40 -7.77
C GLU A 168 0.29 17.06 -6.44
N GLY A 169 0.86 18.26 -6.49
CA GLY A 169 1.35 18.96 -5.30
C GLY A 169 2.81 18.67 -4.99
N GLU A 170 3.21 18.90 -3.75
CA GLU A 170 4.62 18.78 -3.34
C GLU A 170 4.99 17.35 -2.97
N THR A 171 6.12 16.90 -3.49
CA THR A 171 6.82 15.68 -3.09
C THR A 171 8.03 16.07 -2.26
N SER A 172 8.19 15.45 -1.09
CA SER A 172 9.31 15.63 -0.19
C SER A 172 10.19 14.38 -0.18
N SER A 173 11.51 14.56 -0.26
CA SER A 173 12.50 13.50 -0.12
C SER A 173 13.34 13.75 1.13
N TYR A 174 13.68 12.67 1.83
CA TYR A 174 14.39 12.71 3.11
C TYR A 174 15.65 11.84 3.02
N SER A 175 16.65 12.14 3.83
CA SER A 175 17.81 11.27 4.04
C SER A 175 17.43 10.03 4.87
N GLU A 176 18.36 9.09 5.02
CA GLU A 176 18.18 7.89 5.85
C GLU A 176 18.02 8.24 7.34
N GLU A 177 18.53 9.40 7.77
CA GLU A 177 18.34 9.93 9.12
C GLU A 177 17.01 10.72 9.28
N GLY A 178 16.20 10.82 8.21
CA GLY A 178 14.90 11.49 8.23
C GLY A 178 14.97 13.01 8.03
N ALA A 179 16.14 13.58 7.69
CA ALA A 179 16.25 15.01 7.37
C ALA A 179 15.70 15.32 5.97
N LEU A 180 14.94 16.41 5.81
CA LEU A 180 14.45 16.87 4.51
C LEU A 180 15.63 17.27 3.62
N VAL A 181 15.74 16.64 2.44
CA VAL A 181 16.82 16.92 1.47
C VAL A 181 16.32 17.60 0.21
N GLN A 182 15.06 17.38 -0.17
CA GLN A 182 14.51 18.03 -1.37
C GLN A 182 12.99 18.14 -1.29
N THR A 183 12.44 19.25 -1.81
CA THR A 183 11.03 19.36 -2.18
C THR A 183 10.89 19.56 -3.67
N SER A 184 9.88 18.95 -4.27
CA SER A 184 9.65 18.94 -5.71
C SER A 184 8.15 19.06 -5.97
N PRO A 185 7.68 20.21 -6.48
CA PRO A 185 6.28 20.38 -6.83
C PRO A 185 5.95 19.71 -8.16
N TYR A 186 4.84 18.99 -8.20
CA TYR A 186 4.32 18.29 -9.37
C TYR A 186 2.93 18.80 -9.74
N ARG A 187 2.64 18.75 -11.02
CA ARG A 187 1.31 18.91 -11.60
C ARG A 187 1.15 17.90 -12.72
N ALA A 188 0.16 17.02 -12.61
CA ALA A 188 -0.11 15.95 -13.56
C ALA A 188 1.15 15.15 -13.94
N ASN A 189 1.89 14.61 -12.96
CA ASN A 189 3.16 13.89 -13.08
C ASN A 189 4.37 14.69 -13.56
N LEU A 190 4.21 15.97 -13.89
CA LEU A 190 5.29 16.82 -14.39
C LEU A 190 5.76 17.79 -13.31
N LEU A 191 7.09 17.97 -13.16
CA LEU A 191 7.64 19.02 -12.31
C LEU A 191 7.08 20.37 -12.74
N HIS A 192 6.45 21.10 -11.80
CA HIS A 192 5.85 22.39 -12.06
C HIS A 192 5.94 23.29 -10.83
N GLY A 193 6.85 24.25 -10.86
CA GLY A 193 7.17 25.12 -9.74
C GLY A 193 8.65 25.08 -9.39
N THR A 194 8.99 25.40 -8.15
CA THR A 194 10.39 25.48 -7.71
C THR A 194 10.78 24.23 -6.92
N VAL A 195 11.72 23.47 -7.45
CA VAL A 195 12.42 22.40 -6.72
C VAL A 195 13.45 23.06 -5.79
N ARG A 196 13.46 22.67 -4.52
CA ARG A 196 14.40 23.15 -3.51
C ARG A 196 15.20 22.00 -2.93
N ARG A 197 16.48 22.22 -2.71
CA ARG A 197 17.38 21.33 -1.99
C ARG A 197 17.75 21.95 -0.65
N PHE A 198 17.89 21.12 0.34
CA PHE A 198 18.14 21.55 1.72
C PHE A 198 19.49 21.01 2.21
N GLY A 199 20.15 21.79 3.04
CA GLY A 199 21.33 21.36 3.79
C GLY A 199 20.95 20.63 5.08
N ALA A 200 21.96 20.12 5.78
CA ALA A 200 21.78 19.45 7.07
C ALA A 200 21.19 20.37 8.16
N ASP A 201 21.33 21.67 8.00
CA ASP A 201 20.76 22.72 8.86
C ASP A 201 19.27 23.02 8.55
N GLY A 202 18.70 22.33 7.55
CA GLY A 202 17.33 22.54 7.07
C GLY A 202 17.13 23.80 6.22
N GLN A 203 18.24 24.54 5.89
CA GLN A 203 18.14 25.70 5.04
C GLN A 203 18.19 25.32 3.57
N VAL A 204 17.51 26.11 2.72
CA VAL A 204 17.57 25.92 1.27
C VAL A 204 18.99 26.24 0.77
N THR A 205 19.63 25.27 0.14
CA THR A 205 20.97 25.43 -0.44
C THR A 205 20.91 25.75 -1.93
N GLN A 206 19.95 25.14 -2.63
CA GLN A 206 19.79 25.34 -4.07
C GLN A 206 18.32 25.32 -4.45
N GLU A 207 17.97 26.07 -5.48
CA GLU A 207 16.63 26.02 -6.08
C GLU A 207 16.69 26.10 -7.59
N ARG A 208 15.71 25.49 -8.25
CA ARG A 208 15.53 25.53 -9.70
C ARG A 208 14.05 25.49 -10.04
N ARG A 209 13.63 26.39 -10.93
CA ARG A 209 12.25 26.43 -11.40
C ARG A 209 12.02 25.45 -12.55
N TYR A 210 10.86 24.82 -12.55
CA TYR A 210 10.38 23.93 -13.62
C TYR A 210 9.01 24.38 -14.11
N LEU A 211 8.75 24.21 -15.40
CA LEU A 211 7.47 24.44 -16.04
C LEU A 211 7.18 23.26 -16.98
N HIS A 212 6.10 22.52 -16.71
CA HIS A 212 5.70 21.32 -17.47
C HIS A 212 6.88 20.32 -17.66
N GLY A 213 7.60 20.01 -16.60
CA GLY A 213 8.73 19.09 -16.58
C GLY A 213 10.05 19.68 -17.11
N LYS A 214 10.02 20.85 -17.74
CA LYS A 214 11.23 21.48 -18.33
C LYS A 214 11.86 22.49 -17.35
N PRO A 215 13.19 22.42 -17.12
CA PRO A 215 13.87 23.37 -16.28
C PRO A 215 13.88 24.76 -16.89
N GLN A 216 13.71 25.76 -16.02
CA GLN A 216 13.75 27.19 -16.38
C GLN A 216 15.03 27.80 -15.83
N GLY A 217 16.12 27.67 -16.58
CA GLY A 217 17.47 28.15 -16.18
C GLY A 217 18.25 27.11 -15.35
N GLU A 218 19.37 27.56 -14.81
CA GLU A 218 20.29 26.75 -14.00
C GLU A 218 19.89 26.71 -12.54
N TRP A 219 20.51 25.79 -11.76
CA TRP A 219 20.39 25.80 -10.31
C TRP A 219 20.97 27.11 -9.75
N ARG A 220 20.20 27.75 -8.89
CA ARG A 220 20.63 28.93 -8.14
C ARG A 220 20.93 28.51 -6.72
N SER A 221 22.12 28.91 -6.24
CA SER A 221 22.39 28.79 -4.80
C SER A 221 21.48 29.75 -4.06
N ALA A 222 20.78 29.28 -3.02
CA ALA A 222 20.12 30.17 -2.10
C ALA A 222 21.26 30.99 -1.45
N ALA A 223 21.18 32.31 -1.52
CA ALA A 223 22.12 33.15 -0.79
C ALA A 223 22.00 32.79 0.70
N ALA A 224 23.14 32.47 1.35
CA ALA A 224 23.15 32.37 2.80
C ALA A 224 22.48 33.65 3.35
N PRO A 225 21.60 33.55 4.38
CA PRO A 225 21.04 34.76 4.98
C PRO A 225 22.19 35.65 5.34
N ALA A 226 22.18 36.89 4.78
CA ALA A 226 23.26 37.81 4.98
C ALA A 226 23.50 37.93 6.48
N ALA A 227 24.74 37.68 6.93
CA ALA A 227 25.14 37.71 8.34
C ALA A 227 24.83 39.06 9.04
N GLY A 228 24.19 39.98 8.33
CA GLY A 228 23.78 41.31 8.79
C GLY A 228 22.45 41.39 9.50
N ASP A 229 21.56 40.43 9.35
CA ASP A 229 20.21 40.56 9.93
C ASP A 229 20.09 39.99 11.38
N ALA A 230 20.94 39.04 11.74
CA ALA A 230 21.03 38.57 13.12
C ALA A 230 21.56 39.66 14.08
N SER A 231 22.45 40.50 13.59
CA SER A 231 23.01 41.64 14.38
C SER A 231 22.02 42.79 14.56
N ARG A 232 20.99 42.93 13.71
CA ARG A 232 19.93 43.93 13.88
C ARG A 232 18.89 43.49 14.92
N LEU A 233 18.54 42.22 14.94
CA LEU A 233 17.61 41.65 15.94
C LEU A 233 18.22 41.68 17.35
N VAL A 234 19.50 41.33 17.49
CA VAL A 234 20.19 41.36 18.79
C VAL A 234 20.32 42.83 19.31
N ARG A 235 20.64 43.82 18.46
CA ARG A 235 20.67 45.21 18.86
C ARG A 235 19.32 45.81 19.22
N HIS A 236 18.20 45.25 18.70
CA HIS A 236 16.85 45.69 19.08
C HIS A 236 16.42 45.11 20.41
N LEU A 237 16.81 43.88 20.75
CA LEU A 237 16.57 43.25 22.02
C LEU A 237 17.39 43.87 23.16
N GLU A 238 18.65 44.26 22.92
CA GLU A 238 19.49 44.92 23.92
C GLU A 238 18.97 46.35 24.29
N LYS A 239 18.26 47.01 23.37
CA LYS A 239 17.63 48.30 23.63
C LYS A 239 16.36 48.21 24.46
N TRP A 240 15.71 47.04 24.51
CA TRP A 240 14.49 46.79 25.30
C TRP A 240 14.78 46.34 26.74
N VAL A 241 16.00 45.83 26.99
CA VAL A 241 16.41 45.34 28.32
C VAL A 241 17.05 46.45 29.16
N ARG A 242 17.37 47.60 28.58
CA ARG A 242 18.01 48.74 29.26
C ARG A 242 17.15 50.03 29.37
N GLY A 243 15.82 49.89 29.07
CA GLY A 243 14.87 50.98 29.25
C GLY A 243 13.86 50.75 30.34
#